data_9c6febff33440992f22ef8145ad9ed62
#
_entry.id   9c6febff33440992f22ef8145ad9ed62
#
_cell.length_a   1.000
_cell.length_b   1.000
_cell.length_c   1.000
_cell.angle_alpha   90.00
_cell.angle_beta   90.00
_cell.angle_gamma   90.00
#
_symmetry.space_group_name_H-M   'P 1'
#
loop_
_entity.id
_entity.type
_entity.pdbx_description
1 polymer ?
#
loop_
_entity_poly.entity_id
_entity_poly.type
_entity_poly.pdbx_seq_one_letter_code
_entity_poly.pdbx_strand_id
1 'polypeptide(L)'
;MLTSAADPDGIAAWIGHDAPEVAVLSVGQSIDLYKDVGAPADIAERYGFKHLRGSHLVGHTRMATESAVTPAHAHPFTAGRDFCLVHNGSLSNPHLVRKKLEPLGITFETDNDTEAACRFFEWRLREGDDLKTAVTRGFSELDGFYTFLMGTDRELLIVRDAFACKPAVVAETDDYVAIASEFRSLAHLPDISQAALFEPKPEEIYSWRI
;
A
#
# COMPACT_ATOMS: atom_id res chain seq x y z
N MET A 1 -9.13 14.97 -8.53
CA MET A 1 -8.96 15.15 -7.07
C MET A 1 -9.98 16.17 -6.58
N LEU A 2 -10.73 15.86 -5.53
CA LEU A 2 -11.70 16.76 -4.90
C LEU A 2 -11.12 17.21 -3.56
N THR A 3 -11.08 18.52 -3.32
CA THR A 3 -10.62 19.11 -2.07
C THR A 3 -11.78 19.81 -1.38
N SER A 4 -12.01 19.51 -0.11
CA SER A 4 -13.12 20.10 0.67
C SER A 4 -12.69 20.31 2.12
N ALA A 5 -13.31 21.28 2.80
CA ALA A 5 -13.20 21.48 4.23
C ALA A 5 -14.24 20.66 5.03
N ALA A 6 -15.16 19.97 4.34
CA ALA A 6 -16.16 19.12 4.98
C ALA A 6 -15.54 17.79 5.44
N ASP A 7 -16.25 17.09 6.32
CA ASP A 7 -15.82 15.80 6.81
C ASP A 7 -15.63 14.79 5.65
N PRO A 8 -14.43 14.20 5.48
CA PRO A 8 -14.14 13.30 4.38
C PRO A 8 -15.04 12.08 4.32
N ASP A 9 -15.42 11.50 5.47
CA ASP A 9 -16.25 10.31 5.53
C ASP A 9 -17.69 10.62 5.10
N GLY A 10 -18.19 11.82 5.47
CA GLY A 10 -19.47 12.34 4.99
C GLY A 10 -19.50 12.57 3.47
N ILE A 11 -18.38 13.07 2.91
CA ILE A 11 -18.25 13.25 1.47
C ILE A 11 -18.20 11.89 0.74
N ALA A 12 -17.42 10.94 1.25
CA ALA A 12 -17.35 9.61 0.66
C ALA A 12 -18.71 8.90 0.66
N ALA A 13 -19.44 8.98 1.78
CA ALA A 13 -20.80 8.44 1.90
C ALA A 13 -21.77 9.12 0.92
N TRP A 14 -21.69 10.46 0.80
CA TRP A 14 -22.52 11.21 -0.15
C TRP A 14 -22.21 10.81 -1.59
N ILE A 15 -20.93 10.73 -1.99
CA ILE A 15 -20.54 10.28 -3.34
C ILE A 15 -21.11 8.87 -3.60
N GLY A 16 -20.96 7.94 -2.68
CA GLY A 16 -21.48 6.58 -2.83
C GLY A 16 -23.00 6.50 -3.00
N HIS A 17 -23.75 7.46 -2.45
CA HIS A 17 -25.20 7.54 -2.58
C HIS A 17 -25.67 8.32 -3.81
N ASP A 18 -25.11 9.52 -4.04
CA ASP A 18 -25.63 10.48 -5.01
C ASP A 18 -24.87 10.49 -6.35
N ALA A 19 -23.69 9.82 -6.40
CA ALA A 19 -22.87 9.70 -7.60
C ALA A 19 -22.21 8.29 -7.68
N PRO A 20 -23.01 7.21 -7.72
CA PRO A 20 -22.51 5.84 -7.65
C PRO A 20 -21.59 5.43 -8.80
N GLU A 21 -21.56 6.20 -9.89
CA GLU A 21 -20.62 6.04 -11.00
C GLU A 21 -19.20 6.53 -10.66
N VAL A 22 -19.03 7.25 -9.55
CA VAL A 22 -17.74 7.78 -9.08
C VAL A 22 -17.16 6.87 -8.00
N ALA A 23 -16.07 6.18 -8.29
CA ALA A 23 -15.35 5.42 -7.29
C ALA A 23 -14.42 6.32 -6.46
N VAL A 24 -14.52 6.24 -5.14
CA VAL A 24 -13.60 6.91 -4.22
C VAL A 24 -12.39 6.02 -4.02
N LEU A 25 -11.25 6.37 -4.62
CA LEU A 25 -10.03 5.57 -4.56
C LEU A 25 -9.25 5.75 -3.27
N SER A 26 -9.27 6.93 -2.67
CA SER A 26 -8.62 7.21 -1.38
C SER A 26 -9.26 8.41 -0.69
N VAL A 27 -9.12 8.44 0.62
CA VAL A 27 -9.55 9.54 1.48
C VAL A 27 -8.38 9.94 2.38
N GLY A 28 -8.05 11.22 2.49
CA GLY A 28 -6.96 11.68 3.32
C GLY A 28 -6.60 13.14 3.08
N GLN A 29 -5.53 13.58 3.70
CA GLN A 29 -5.01 14.95 3.60
C GLN A 29 -3.58 15.00 3.05
N SER A 30 -2.87 13.88 3.08
CA SER A 30 -1.43 13.80 2.82
C SER A 30 -1.06 12.87 1.67
N ILE A 31 -1.87 11.86 1.36
CA ILE A 31 -1.57 10.87 0.33
C ILE A 31 -2.41 11.13 -0.93
N ASP A 32 -1.73 11.38 -2.04
CA ASP A 32 -2.32 11.38 -3.38
C ASP A 32 -2.17 9.99 -4.01
N LEU A 33 -3.26 9.42 -4.52
CA LEU A 33 -3.28 8.12 -5.17
C LEU A 33 -3.47 8.24 -6.68
N TYR A 34 -2.59 7.61 -7.45
CA TYR A 34 -2.65 7.51 -8.90
C TYR A 34 -2.66 6.04 -9.31
N LYS A 35 -3.71 5.61 -10.01
CA LYS A 35 -3.86 4.25 -10.51
C LYS A 35 -4.29 4.29 -11.96
N ASP A 36 -3.60 3.56 -12.83
CA ASP A 36 -3.95 3.49 -14.24
C ASP A 36 -3.38 2.23 -14.89
N VAL A 37 -3.79 1.99 -16.14
CA VAL A 37 -3.35 0.89 -16.99
C VAL A 37 -2.50 1.46 -18.12
N GLY A 38 -1.30 0.91 -18.29
CA GLY A 38 -0.38 1.33 -19.36
C GLY A 38 1.09 1.17 -18.96
N ALA A 39 1.98 1.60 -19.83
CA ALA A 39 3.41 1.61 -19.52
C ALA A 39 3.70 2.64 -18.43
N PRO A 40 4.58 2.34 -17.45
CA PRO A 40 4.87 3.26 -16.35
C PRO A 40 5.31 4.67 -16.79
N ALA A 41 6.05 4.78 -17.88
CA ALA A 41 6.50 6.05 -18.43
C ALA A 41 5.33 6.91 -18.91
N ASP A 42 4.36 6.32 -19.60
CA ASP A 42 3.18 7.01 -20.11
C ASP A 42 2.27 7.49 -18.97
N ILE A 43 2.15 6.67 -17.92
CA ILE A 43 1.40 7.03 -16.72
C ILE A 43 2.09 8.18 -15.98
N ALA A 44 3.42 8.11 -15.81
CA ALA A 44 4.19 9.17 -15.17
C ALA A 44 4.08 10.51 -15.93
N GLU A 45 4.06 10.48 -17.25
CA GLU A 45 3.85 11.67 -18.08
C GLU A 45 2.42 12.20 -17.93
N ARG A 46 1.41 11.30 -18.07
CA ARG A 46 -0.02 11.66 -17.97
C ARG A 46 -0.36 12.38 -16.68
N TYR A 47 0.16 11.91 -15.56
CA TYR A 47 -0.08 12.50 -14.24
C TYR A 47 0.98 13.51 -13.80
N GLY A 48 1.96 13.81 -14.64
CA GLY A 48 2.96 14.82 -14.38
C GLY A 48 3.86 14.50 -13.19
N PHE A 49 4.26 13.24 -12.99
CA PHE A 49 5.00 12.78 -11.81
C PHE A 49 6.28 13.57 -11.54
N LYS A 50 6.94 14.08 -12.58
CA LYS A 50 8.13 14.96 -12.44
C LYS A 50 7.87 16.25 -11.64
N HIS A 51 6.61 16.64 -11.49
CA HIS A 51 6.20 17.86 -10.77
C HIS A 51 5.70 17.57 -9.36
N LEU A 52 5.47 16.30 -9.02
CA LEU A 52 5.06 15.92 -7.67
C LEU A 52 6.15 16.24 -6.66
N ARG A 53 5.72 16.54 -5.45
CA ARG A 53 6.58 16.76 -4.29
C ARG A 53 6.00 16.01 -3.11
N GLY A 54 6.85 15.41 -2.31
CA GLY A 54 6.46 14.65 -1.14
C GLY A 54 7.69 14.14 -0.40
N SER A 55 7.48 13.69 0.81
CA SER A 55 8.53 13.07 1.64
C SER A 55 8.81 11.63 1.23
N HIS A 56 7.81 10.92 0.71
CA HIS A 56 7.95 9.53 0.28
C HIS A 56 6.97 9.18 -0.85
N LEU A 57 7.23 8.07 -1.50
CA LEU A 57 6.43 7.52 -2.59
C LEU A 57 6.37 6.01 -2.44
N VAL A 58 5.18 5.45 -2.57
CA VAL A 58 4.95 4.00 -2.64
C VAL A 58 4.36 3.69 -4.01
N GLY A 59 4.96 2.76 -4.73
CA GLY A 59 4.55 2.44 -6.10
C GLY A 59 4.58 0.95 -6.40
N HIS A 60 3.79 0.55 -7.39
CA HIS A 60 3.74 -0.81 -7.88
C HIS A 60 3.54 -0.84 -9.39
N THR A 61 4.40 -1.56 -10.08
CA THR A 61 4.21 -1.88 -11.50
C THR A 61 3.98 -3.38 -11.61
N ARG A 62 2.77 -3.76 -12.00
CA ARG A 62 2.36 -5.15 -12.03
C ARG A 62 1.86 -5.55 -13.40
N MET A 63 2.24 -6.75 -13.82
CA MET A 63 1.52 -7.49 -14.86
C MET A 63 0.59 -8.49 -14.16
N ALA A 64 -0.71 -8.39 -14.40
CA ALA A 64 -1.68 -9.31 -13.82
C ALA A 64 -1.52 -10.71 -14.41
N THR A 65 -1.57 -11.73 -13.56
CA THR A 65 -1.53 -13.14 -13.98
C THR A 65 -2.89 -13.83 -13.87
N GLU A 66 -3.70 -13.47 -12.89
CA GLU A 66 -4.95 -14.14 -12.56
C GLU A 66 -6.15 -13.20 -12.39
N SER A 67 -5.91 -11.90 -12.18
CA SER A 67 -6.97 -10.91 -11.99
C SER A 67 -7.11 -9.96 -13.17
N ALA A 68 -8.28 -9.33 -13.29
CA ALA A 68 -8.52 -8.31 -14.31
C ALA A 68 -7.53 -7.15 -14.21
N VAL A 69 -7.07 -6.67 -15.38
CA VAL A 69 -6.20 -5.50 -15.47
C VAL A 69 -7.08 -4.26 -15.49
N THR A 70 -7.42 -3.77 -14.31
CA THR A 70 -8.21 -2.54 -14.12
C THR A 70 -7.60 -1.67 -13.05
N PRO A 71 -7.87 -0.35 -13.03
CA PRO A 71 -7.42 0.51 -11.94
C PRO A 71 -7.92 0.06 -10.57
N ALA A 72 -9.12 -0.51 -10.46
CA ALA A 72 -9.67 -0.99 -9.19
C ALA A 72 -8.82 -2.12 -8.58
N HIS A 73 -8.28 -3.02 -9.41
CA HIS A 73 -7.43 -4.13 -8.97
C HIS A 73 -5.93 -3.81 -8.95
N ALA A 74 -5.55 -2.58 -9.36
CA ALA A 74 -4.15 -2.16 -9.32
C ALA A 74 -3.74 -1.71 -7.90
N HIS A 75 -2.47 -1.90 -7.57
CA HIS A 75 -1.86 -1.34 -6.36
C HIS A 75 -1.46 0.13 -6.57
N PRO A 76 -1.28 0.89 -5.48
CA PRO A 76 -1.56 0.56 -4.08
C PRO A 76 -3.04 0.41 -3.77
N PHE A 77 -3.38 -0.39 -2.77
CA PHE A 77 -4.68 -0.33 -2.11
C PHE A 77 -4.63 0.70 -0.99
N THR A 78 -5.75 1.34 -0.73
CA THR A 78 -5.91 2.34 0.33
C THR A 78 -7.09 1.99 1.19
N ALA A 79 -7.03 2.35 2.46
CA ALA A 79 -8.12 2.17 3.40
C ALA A 79 -8.01 3.21 4.52
N GLY A 80 -9.14 3.62 5.09
CA GLY A 80 -9.15 4.67 6.10
C GLY A 80 -8.59 5.99 5.57
N ARG A 81 -7.82 6.69 6.41
CA ARG A 81 -7.23 7.99 6.08
C ARG A 81 -5.71 7.87 5.97
N ASP A 82 -5.16 8.38 4.87
CA ASP A 82 -3.71 8.48 4.66
C ASP A 82 -2.95 7.18 4.93
N PHE A 83 -3.49 6.05 4.47
CA PHE A 83 -2.86 4.73 4.53
C PHE A 83 -2.88 4.07 3.16
N CYS A 84 -1.75 3.54 2.73
CA CYS A 84 -1.64 2.76 1.50
C CYS A 84 -0.80 1.50 1.71
N LEU A 85 -1.11 0.47 0.92
CA LEU A 85 -0.46 -0.83 0.94
C LEU A 85 -0.15 -1.29 -0.49
N VAL A 86 1.08 -1.71 -0.73
CA VAL A 86 1.43 -2.55 -1.88
C VAL A 86 1.84 -3.94 -1.40
N HIS A 87 1.51 -4.94 -2.20
CA HIS A 87 1.70 -6.35 -1.90
C HIS A 87 2.39 -7.05 -3.07
N ASN A 88 3.47 -7.73 -2.78
CA ASN A 88 4.04 -8.72 -3.67
C ASN A 88 3.86 -10.08 -3.01
N GLY A 89 3.02 -10.94 -3.58
CA GLY A 89 2.70 -12.22 -2.99
C GLY A 89 1.29 -12.71 -3.27
N SER A 90 0.81 -13.56 -2.38
CA SER A 90 -0.56 -14.06 -2.37
C SER A 90 -0.93 -14.49 -0.96
N LEU A 91 -2.08 -14.05 -0.47
CA LEU A 91 -2.66 -14.55 0.77
C LEU A 91 -3.41 -15.86 0.50
N SER A 92 -3.26 -16.81 1.40
CA SER A 92 -3.96 -18.11 1.36
C SER A 92 -5.35 -18.02 1.97
N ASN A 93 -5.60 -17.03 2.85
CA ASN A 93 -6.82 -16.93 3.64
C ASN A 93 -7.64 -15.65 3.46
N PRO A 94 -7.69 -14.99 2.28
CA PRO A 94 -8.36 -13.70 2.12
C PRO A 94 -9.87 -13.80 2.43
N HIS A 95 -10.50 -14.94 2.12
CA HIS A 95 -11.91 -15.16 2.44
C HIS A 95 -12.20 -15.24 3.95
N LEU A 96 -11.29 -15.82 4.73
CA LEU A 96 -11.42 -15.86 6.18
C LEU A 96 -11.26 -14.46 6.78
N VAL A 97 -10.31 -13.68 6.27
CA VAL A 97 -10.12 -12.29 6.67
C VAL A 97 -11.38 -11.47 6.38
N ARG A 98 -11.95 -11.57 5.16
CA ARG A 98 -13.21 -10.90 4.79
C ARG A 98 -14.35 -11.29 5.74
N LYS A 99 -14.58 -12.59 5.91
CA LYS A 99 -15.63 -13.10 6.80
C LYS A 99 -15.49 -12.61 8.24
N LYS A 100 -14.28 -12.35 8.71
CA LYS A 100 -14.01 -11.78 10.03
C LYS A 100 -14.36 -10.29 10.09
N LEU A 101 -14.08 -9.54 9.03
CA LEU A 101 -14.20 -8.08 9.01
C LEU A 101 -15.60 -7.58 8.62
N GLU A 102 -16.34 -8.30 7.79
CA GLU A 102 -17.69 -7.91 7.35
C GLU A 102 -18.68 -7.66 8.51
N PRO A 103 -18.74 -8.51 9.56
CA PRO A 103 -19.60 -8.25 10.72
C PRO A 103 -19.21 -7.00 11.52
N LEU A 104 -18.00 -6.46 11.32
CA LEU A 104 -17.50 -5.23 11.92
C LEU A 104 -17.86 -3.98 11.09
N GLY A 105 -18.63 -4.15 10.01
CA GLY A 105 -19.05 -3.08 9.12
C GLY A 105 -18.01 -2.68 8.09
N ILE A 106 -17.00 -3.52 7.84
CA ILE A 106 -15.99 -3.29 6.80
C ILE A 106 -16.48 -3.87 5.49
N THR A 107 -16.47 -3.07 4.44
CA THR A 107 -16.88 -3.45 3.10
C THR A 107 -15.69 -3.64 2.18
N PHE A 108 -15.89 -4.42 1.12
CA PHE A 108 -14.88 -4.73 0.11
C PHE A 108 -15.42 -4.38 -1.27
N GLU A 109 -14.57 -3.82 -2.11
CA GLU A 109 -14.93 -3.37 -3.47
C GLU A 109 -14.46 -4.35 -4.54
N THR A 110 -13.44 -5.15 -4.23
CA THR A 110 -12.86 -6.12 -5.15
C THR A 110 -12.74 -7.49 -4.48
N ASP A 111 -12.41 -8.50 -5.25
CA ASP A 111 -12.05 -9.85 -4.77
C ASP A 111 -10.54 -9.99 -4.47
N ASN A 112 -9.76 -8.93 -4.66
CA ASN A 112 -8.30 -8.96 -4.50
C ASN A 112 -7.90 -9.25 -3.06
N ASP A 113 -6.93 -10.15 -2.88
CA ASP A 113 -6.39 -10.53 -1.58
C ASP A 113 -5.68 -9.37 -0.87
N THR A 114 -5.06 -8.47 -1.62
CA THR A 114 -4.42 -7.28 -1.08
C THR A 114 -5.42 -6.32 -0.46
N GLU A 115 -6.64 -6.21 -1.00
CA GLU A 115 -7.69 -5.44 -0.36
C GLU A 115 -8.04 -6.03 1.01
N ALA A 116 -8.11 -7.36 1.12
CA ALA A 116 -8.37 -8.01 2.40
C ALA A 116 -7.32 -7.66 3.45
N ALA A 117 -6.02 -7.69 3.08
CA ALA A 117 -4.95 -7.25 3.96
C ALA A 117 -5.05 -5.76 4.30
N CYS A 118 -5.31 -4.90 3.31
CA CYS A 118 -5.43 -3.46 3.50
C CYS A 118 -6.55 -3.12 4.49
N ARG A 119 -7.72 -3.74 4.34
CA ARG A 119 -8.86 -3.57 5.25
C ARG A 119 -8.61 -4.16 6.64
N PHE A 120 -7.82 -5.23 6.75
CA PHE A 120 -7.38 -5.74 8.04
C PHE A 120 -6.54 -4.71 8.79
N PHE A 121 -5.55 -4.09 8.14
CA PHE A 121 -4.72 -3.06 8.77
C PHE A 121 -5.54 -1.81 9.11
N GLU A 122 -6.43 -1.35 8.22
CA GLU A 122 -7.36 -0.26 8.52
C GLU A 122 -8.16 -0.54 9.81
N TRP A 123 -8.74 -1.74 9.91
CA TRP A 123 -9.47 -2.14 11.11
C TRP A 123 -8.61 -2.01 12.36
N ARG A 124 -7.39 -2.51 12.32
CA ARG A 124 -6.48 -2.43 13.47
C ARG A 124 -6.13 -1.00 13.85
N LEU A 125 -5.84 -0.15 12.87
CA LEU A 125 -5.57 1.28 13.08
C LEU A 125 -6.80 1.99 13.67
N ARG A 126 -8.00 1.67 13.21
CA ARG A 126 -9.26 2.22 13.73
C ARG A 126 -9.54 1.77 15.18
N GLU A 127 -9.13 0.56 15.55
CA GLU A 127 -9.20 0.06 16.93
C GLU A 127 -8.14 0.69 17.86
N GLY A 128 -7.24 1.52 17.34
CA GLY A 128 -6.24 2.27 18.08
C GLY A 128 -4.85 1.64 18.15
N ASP A 129 -4.59 0.57 17.41
CA ASP A 129 -3.23 0.07 17.24
C ASP A 129 -2.39 1.08 16.43
N ASP A 130 -1.11 1.21 16.74
CA ASP A 130 -0.15 1.80 15.81
C ASP A 130 0.20 0.82 14.68
N LEU A 131 0.85 1.31 13.62
CA LEU A 131 1.12 0.48 12.44
C LEU A 131 1.97 -0.76 12.76
N LYS A 132 2.96 -0.64 13.64
CA LYS A 132 3.81 -1.78 14.06
C LYS A 132 3.02 -2.83 14.83
N THR A 133 2.16 -2.40 15.72
CA THR A 133 1.26 -3.29 16.47
C THR A 133 0.28 -3.98 15.52
N ALA A 134 -0.31 -3.24 14.59
CA ALA A 134 -1.20 -3.80 13.58
C ALA A 134 -0.50 -4.88 12.73
N VAL A 135 0.75 -4.63 12.30
CA VAL A 135 1.57 -5.60 11.55
C VAL A 135 1.91 -6.83 12.41
N THR A 136 2.29 -6.63 13.66
CA THR A 136 2.58 -7.75 14.59
C THR A 136 1.37 -8.67 14.75
N ARG A 137 0.16 -8.10 14.84
CA ARG A 137 -1.08 -8.89 14.83
C ARG A 137 -1.32 -9.58 13.48
N GLY A 138 -0.92 -8.91 12.39
CA GLY A 138 -1.04 -9.44 11.03
C GLY A 138 -0.30 -10.76 10.83
N PHE A 139 0.84 -10.98 11.47
CA PHE A 139 1.59 -12.25 11.36
C PHE A 139 0.79 -13.48 11.78
N SER A 140 -0.14 -13.35 12.72
CA SER A 140 -0.98 -14.46 13.17
C SER A 140 -2.33 -14.57 12.44
N GLU A 141 -2.71 -13.56 11.68
CA GLU A 141 -4.04 -13.44 11.06
C GLU A 141 -4.00 -13.55 9.53
N LEU A 142 -2.90 -13.12 8.92
CA LEU A 142 -2.71 -13.13 7.48
C LEU A 142 -1.79 -14.28 7.11
N ASP A 143 -2.36 -15.30 6.48
CA ASP A 143 -1.63 -16.47 6.01
C ASP A 143 -1.30 -16.34 4.54
N GLY A 144 -0.08 -16.76 4.14
CA GLY A 144 0.38 -16.71 2.76
C GLY A 144 1.85 -16.36 2.60
N PHE A 145 2.21 -15.98 1.39
CA PHE A 145 3.55 -15.51 1.03
C PHE A 145 3.46 -14.05 0.62
N TYR A 146 4.07 -13.17 1.37
CA TYR A 146 3.95 -11.74 1.08
C TYR A 146 5.17 -10.93 1.45
N THR A 147 5.37 -9.87 0.69
CA THR A 147 6.09 -8.68 1.09
C THR A 147 5.11 -7.53 1.05
N PHE A 148 4.86 -6.89 2.17
CA PHE A 148 4.05 -5.68 2.27
C PHE A 148 4.93 -4.46 2.41
N LEU A 149 4.65 -3.44 1.60
CA LEU A 149 5.19 -2.10 1.77
C LEU A 149 4.00 -1.17 2.03
N MET A 150 4.06 -0.45 3.12
CA MET A 150 2.98 0.40 3.63
C MET A 150 3.48 1.83 3.78
N GLY A 151 2.60 2.78 3.46
CA GLY A 151 2.84 4.20 3.67
C GLY A 151 1.70 4.84 4.44
N THR A 152 2.04 5.72 5.37
CA THR A 152 1.13 6.64 6.04
C THR A 152 1.61 8.08 5.82
N ASP A 153 0.90 9.06 6.39
CA ASP A 153 1.37 10.46 6.42
C ASP A 153 2.70 10.67 7.18
N ARG A 154 3.16 9.69 7.95
CA ARG A 154 4.30 9.83 8.88
C ARG A 154 5.32 8.71 8.82
N GLU A 155 5.03 7.62 8.15
CA GLU A 155 5.84 6.42 8.26
C GLU A 155 5.82 5.61 6.95
N LEU A 156 6.98 5.10 6.57
CA LEU A 156 7.15 4.06 5.57
C LEU A 156 7.53 2.76 6.30
N LEU A 157 6.89 1.64 5.98
CA LEU A 157 7.13 0.37 6.63
C LEU A 157 7.17 -0.77 5.62
N ILE A 158 8.15 -1.67 5.79
CA ILE A 158 8.21 -2.93 5.04
C ILE A 158 8.25 -4.11 6.00
N VAL A 159 7.58 -5.18 5.58
CA VAL A 159 7.59 -6.47 6.28
C VAL A 159 7.46 -7.62 5.29
N ARG A 160 8.04 -8.76 5.64
CA ARG A 160 7.92 -10.02 4.90
C ARG A 160 7.30 -11.10 5.79
N ASP A 161 6.60 -12.05 5.17
CA ASP A 161 6.09 -13.24 5.86
C ASP A 161 7.21 -14.09 6.46
N ALA A 162 6.84 -15.14 7.22
CA ALA A 162 7.76 -16.04 7.90
C ALA A 162 8.74 -16.77 6.96
N PHE A 163 8.39 -16.94 5.68
CA PHE A 163 9.24 -17.62 4.70
C PHE A 163 10.07 -16.66 3.86
N ALA A 164 9.66 -15.40 3.80
CA ALA A 164 10.30 -14.34 3.01
C ALA A 164 10.59 -14.74 1.55
N CYS A 165 9.68 -15.49 0.92
CA CYS A 165 9.84 -15.99 -0.44
C CYS A 165 9.78 -14.91 -1.50
N LYS A 166 9.10 -13.79 -1.22
CA LYS A 166 8.99 -12.67 -2.15
C LYS A 166 10.16 -11.72 -1.95
N PRO A 167 10.86 -11.34 -3.03
CA PRO A 167 12.08 -10.56 -2.91
C PRO A 167 11.80 -9.14 -2.43
N ALA A 168 12.71 -8.60 -1.66
CA ALA A 168 12.78 -7.19 -1.31
C ALA A 168 14.22 -6.82 -0.96
N VAL A 169 14.65 -5.66 -1.37
CA VAL A 169 15.95 -5.07 -1.04
C VAL A 169 15.74 -3.65 -0.56
N VAL A 170 16.46 -3.29 0.48
CA VAL A 170 16.50 -1.94 1.05
C VAL A 170 17.88 -1.35 0.82
N ALA A 171 17.92 -0.10 0.39
CA ALA A 171 19.10 0.74 0.34
C ALA A 171 18.88 1.93 1.28
N GLU A 172 19.72 2.09 2.27
CA GLU A 172 19.64 3.15 3.26
C GLU A 172 20.90 4.01 3.23
N THR A 173 20.72 5.31 3.12
CA THR A 173 21.77 6.34 3.19
C THR A 173 21.39 7.35 4.27
N ASP A 174 22.24 8.33 4.50
CA ASP A 174 21.91 9.44 5.41
C ASP A 174 20.78 10.34 4.85
N ASP A 175 20.58 10.33 3.52
CA ASP A 175 19.65 11.23 2.84
C ASP A 175 18.32 10.58 2.45
N TYR A 176 18.30 9.25 2.25
CA TYR A 176 17.10 8.54 1.81
C TYR A 176 17.09 7.06 2.17
N VAL A 177 15.89 6.51 2.17
CA VAL A 177 15.65 5.06 2.14
C VAL A 177 14.94 4.71 0.83
N ALA A 178 15.45 3.72 0.13
CA ALA A 178 14.84 3.20 -1.09
C ALA A 178 14.60 1.69 -0.98
N ILE A 179 13.41 1.27 -1.39
CA ILE A 179 12.96 -0.12 -1.28
C ILE A 179 12.48 -0.58 -2.65
N ALA A 180 12.91 -1.75 -3.07
CA ALA A 180 12.43 -2.35 -4.31
C ALA A 180 12.38 -3.88 -4.21
N SER A 181 11.67 -4.52 -5.14
CA SER A 181 11.72 -5.98 -5.27
C SER A 181 13.09 -6.47 -5.75
N GLU A 182 13.82 -5.65 -6.52
CA GLU A 182 15.12 -6.00 -7.07
C GLU A 182 16.10 -4.83 -6.97
N PHE A 183 17.37 -5.12 -6.63
CA PHE A 183 18.44 -4.12 -6.56
C PHE A 183 18.61 -3.33 -7.87
N ARG A 184 18.39 -3.97 -9.02
CA ARG A 184 18.49 -3.31 -10.32
C ARG A 184 17.63 -2.04 -10.41
N SER A 185 16.49 -2.01 -9.75
CA SER A 185 15.62 -0.82 -9.71
C SER A 185 16.24 0.33 -8.90
N LEU A 186 17.12 0.02 -7.96
CA LEU A 186 17.80 0.99 -7.09
C LEU A 186 19.16 1.46 -7.65
N ALA A 187 19.74 0.71 -8.58
CA ALA A 187 21.11 0.91 -9.05
C ALA A 187 21.39 2.28 -9.71
N HIS A 188 20.34 3.04 -10.01
CA HIS A 188 20.43 4.36 -10.64
C HIS A 188 20.27 5.52 -9.66
N LEU A 189 20.02 5.21 -8.39
CA LEU A 189 19.85 6.24 -7.36
C LEU A 189 21.18 6.91 -7.03
N PRO A 190 21.17 8.19 -6.65
CA PRO A 190 22.37 8.89 -6.21
C PRO A 190 23.03 8.16 -5.03
N ASP A 191 24.35 8.12 -5.03
CA ASP A 191 25.18 7.58 -3.94
C ASP A 191 24.86 6.15 -3.50
N ILE A 192 24.19 5.37 -4.34
CA ILE A 192 23.79 3.99 -4.05
C ILE A 192 24.98 3.09 -3.66
N SER A 193 26.18 3.38 -4.16
CA SER A 193 27.39 2.65 -3.81
C SER A 193 27.85 2.82 -2.36
N GLN A 194 27.32 3.82 -1.67
CA GLN A 194 27.60 4.12 -0.26
C GLN A 194 26.45 3.66 0.65
N ALA A 195 25.31 3.26 0.07
CA ALA A 195 24.16 2.83 0.82
C ALA A 195 24.42 1.52 1.59
N ALA A 196 23.86 1.42 2.78
CA ALA A 196 23.69 0.15 3.46
C ALA A 196 22.63 -0.68 2.73
N LEU A 197 23.05 -1.80 2.13
CA LEU A 197 22.18 -2.68 1.37
C LEU A 197 21.86 -3.92 2.19
N PHE A 198 20.57 -4.23 2.34
CA PHE A 198 20.14 -5.44 3.01
C PHE A 198 18.79 -5.95 2.49
N GLU A 199 18.54 -7.23 2.73
CA GLU A 199 17.22 -7.83 2.55
C GLU A 199 16.50 -7.84 3.90
N PRO A 200 15.24 -7.36 3.98
CA PRO A 200 14.44 -7.47 5.21
C PRO A 200 14.30 -8.94 5.64
N LYS A 201 14.55 -9.23 6.91
CA LYS A 201 14.41 -10.58 7.45
C LYS A 201 12.94 -10.97 7.59
N PRO A 202 12.64 -12.29 7.61
CA PRO A 202 11.29 -12.79 7.88
C PRO A 202 10.74 -12.24 9.20
N GLU A 203 9.48 -11.79 9.18
CA GLU A 203 8.73 -11.30 10.36
C GLU A 203 9.43 -10.17 11.16
N GLU A 204 10.46 -9.54 10.59
CA GLU A 204 11.09 -8.36 11.16
C GLU A 204 10.48 -7.10 10.53
N ILE A 205 10.10 -6.14 11.38
CA ILE A 205 9.45 -4.90 10.95
C ILE A 205 10.49 -3.82 10.79
N TYR A 206 10.64 -3.33 9.57
CA TYR A 206 11.49 -2.17 9.27
C TYR A 206 10.61 -0.97 9.01
N SER A 207 10.87 0.13 9.71
CA SER A 207 10.09 1.34 9.52
C SER A 207 10.93 2.60 9.66
N TRP A 208 10.58 3.59 8.87
CA TRP A 208 11.22 4.90 8.83
C TRP A 208 10.16 5.97 9.03
N ARG A 209 10.39 6.85 10.00
CA ARG A 209 9.55 8.03 10.21
C ARG A 209 9.98 9.13 9.26
N ILE A 210 8.99 9.91 8.80
CA ILE A 210 9.14 10.95 7.79
C ILE A 210 8.89 12.31 8.43
#